data_20d221f7a3528a1c6bb793567fadcf69
#
_entry.id   20d221f7a3528a1c6bb793567fadcf69
#
_cell.length_a   1.000
_cell.length_b   1.000
_cell.length_c   1.000
_cell.angle_alpha   90.00
_cell.angle_beta   90.00
_cell.angle_gamma   90.00
#
_symmetry.space_group_name_H-M   'P 1'
#
loop_
_entity.id
_entity.type
_entity.pdbx_description
1 polymer ?
#
loop_
_entity_poly.entity_id
_entity_poly.type
_entity_poly.pdbx_seq_one_letter_code
_entity_poly.pdbx_strand_id
1 'polypeptide(L)'
;MLIVNELRKRESMDDTNIHASVISGKVRISSFTITAEKDDTELLIAYLPAGRGRALPVLCRIETTGVAGNFTVGTGAYTSAVPSEGAQAAVADNLCKATAAADGTVKSFSGPVEGLAYHSLEDVPVIFTGPITAGDVVKGLFVYNVT
;
A
#
# COMPACT_ATOMS: atom_id res chain seq x y z
N MET A 1 -2.96 -25.53 -3.76
CA MET A 1 -1.91 -24.93 -4.56
C MET A 1 -1.67 -23.51 -4.14
N LEU A 2 -0.44 -23.13 -4.05
CA LEU A 2 -0.09 -21.81 -3.55
C LEU A 2 -0.21 -20.75 -4.62
N ILE A 3 -0.59 -19.56 -4.23
CA ILE A 3 -0.77 -18.44 -5.16
C ILE A 3 0.48 -18.21 -6.02
N VAL A 4 1.65 -18.18 -5.39
CA VAL A 4 2.89 -17.95 -6.13
C VAL A 4 3.18 -19.08 -7.11
N ASN A 5 2.94 -20.30 -6.68
CA ASN A 5 3.14 -21.45 -7.56
C ASN A 5 2.10 -21.49 -8.66
N GLU A 6 0.89 -21.08 -8.33
CA GLU A 6 -0.17 -20.97 -9.30
C GLU A 6 0.18 -20.01 -10.41
N LEU A 7 0.69 -18.84 -10.04
CA LEU A 7 1.07 -17.86 -11.05
C LEU A 7 2.16 -18.38 -11.97
N ARG A 8 3.14 -19.08 -11.41
CA ARG A 8 4.19 -19.67 -12.23
C ARG A 8 3.68 -20.77 -13.13
N LYS A 9 2.81 -21.63 -12.61
CA LYS A 9 2.20 -22.66 -13.42
C LYS A 9 1.34 -22.07 -14.52
N ARG A 10 0.69 -21.00 -14.21
CA ARG A 10 -0.17 -20.29 -15.13
C ARG A 10 0.59 -19.80 -16.33
N GLU A 11 1.78 -19.28 -16.09
CA GLU A 11 2.64 -18.81 -17.16
C GLU A 11 3.03 -19.92 -18.09
N SER A 12 3.15 -21.14 -17.59
CA SER A 12 3.58 -22.27 -18.42
C SER A 12 2.44 -23.10 -18.96
N MET A 13 1.31 -23.14 -18.26
CA MET A 13 0.22 -24.06 -18.58
C MET A 13 -0.98 -23.44 -19.26
N ASP A 14 -1.00 -22.14 -19.34
CA ASP A 14 -2.14 -21.45 -19.90
C ASP A 14 -3.45 -21.78 -19.21
N ASP A 15 -3.39 -22.13 -17.95
CA ASP A 15 -4.58 -22.37 -17.18
C ASP A 15 -5.20 -21.04 -16.76
N THR A 16 -6.49 -20.95 -16.79
CA THR A 16 -7.19 -19.69 -16.74
C THR A 16 -7.88 -19.39 -15.43
N ASN A 17 -7.49 -20.05 -14.36
CA ASN A 17 -8.08 -19.76 -13.05
C ASN A 17 -7.80 -18.33 -12.62
N ILE A 18 -6.72 -17.75 -13.13
CA ILE A 18 -6.35 -16.38 -12.82
C ILE A 18 -6.54 -15.55 -14.07
N HIS A 19 -7.39 -14.55 -13.97
CA HIS A 19 -7.66 -13.67 -15.09
C HIS A 19 -6.46 -12.79 -15.40
N ALA A 20 -6.27 -12.51 -16.68
CA ALA A 20 -5.18 -11.64 -17.11
C ALA A 20 -5.24 -10.27 -16.45
N SER A 21 -6.43 -9.76 -16.17
CA SER A 21 -6.58 -8.48 -15.46
C SER A 21 -6.04 -8.52 -14.03
N VAL A 22 -5.96 -9.71 -13.43
CA VAL A 22 -5.42 -9.88 -12.08
C VAL A 22 -3.91 -10.06 -12.11
N ILE A 23 -3.40 -10.76 -13.11
CA ILE A 23 -1.98 -11.10 -13.20
C ILE A 23 -1.21 -10.25 -14.19
N SER A 24 -1.89 -9.37 -14.94
CA SER A 24 -1.18 -8.50 -15.87
C SER A 24 -0.31 -7.53 -15.06
N GLY A 25 0.91 -7.34 -15.55
CA GLY A 25 1.93 -6.62 -14.82
C GLY A 25 2.56 -7.49 -13.76
N LYS A 26 3.27 -6.86 -12.85
CA LYS A 26 4.05 -7.55 -11.82
C LYS A 26 3.53 -7.21 -10.45
N VAL A 27 3.21 -8.24 -9.68
CA VAL A 27 2.88 -8.06 -8.27
C VAL A 27 4.18 -7.89 -7.50
N ARG A 28 4.25 -6.86 -6.68
CA ARG A 28 5.40 -6.51 -5.88
C ARG A 28 5.01 -6.46 -4.42
N ILE A 29 5.94 -6.86 -3.56
CA ILE A 29 5.77 -6.79 -2.13
C ILE A 29 6.92 -5.97 -1.57
N SER A 30 6.58 -4.93 -0.82
CA SER A 30 7.55 -4.10 -0.14
C SER A 30 7.35 -4.26 1.36
N SER A 31 8.33 -4.84 2.03
CA SER A 31 8.30 -4.89 3.49
C SER A 31 8.89 -3.61 4.05
N PHE A 32 8.34 -3.14 5.16
CA PHE A 32 8.83 -1.93 5.79
C PHE A 32 8.88 -2.11 7.30
N THR A 33 9.84 -1.46 7.91
CA THR A 33 9.95 -1.34 9.37
C THR A 33 10.51 0.05 9.64
N ILE A 34 9.70 0.89 10.27
CA ILE A 34 10.04 2.28 10.50
C ILE A 34 9.90 2.57 11.97
N THR A 35 10.97 3.10 12.56
CA THR A 35 10.96 3.59 13.94
C THR A 35 10.90 5.11 13.89
N ALA A 36 9.92 5.68 14.55
CA ALA A 36 9.78 7.14 14.60
C ALA A 36 10.93 7.76 15.38
N GLU A 37 11.60 8.71 14.76
CA GLU A 37 12.72 9.41 15.40
C GLU A 37 12.26 10.57 16.28
N LYS A 38 11.06 11.08 16.01
CA LYS A 38 10.48 12.21 16.72
C LYS A 38 8.97 12.09 16.71
N ASP A 39 8.31 12.90 17.53
CA ASP A 39 6.86 13.01 17.51
C ASP A 39 6.43 13.62 16.18
N ASP A 40 5.42 13.01 15.58
CA ASP A 40 4.90 13.44 14.28
C ASP A 40 3.46 12.97 14.13
N THR A 41 2.85 13.33 13.02
CA THR A 41 1.52 12.83 12.65
C THR A 41 1.56 11.99 11.38
N GLU A 42 2.67 11.98 10.68
CA GLU A 42 2.80 11.27 9.40
C GLU A 42 4.13 10.52 9.33
N LEU A 43 4.09 9.32 8.76
CA LEU A 43 5.28 8.55 8.43
C LEU A 43 5.19 8.07 6.99
N LEU A 44 6.26 8.24 6.24
CA LEU A 44 6.37 7.66 4.91
C LEU A 44 6.74 6.19 5.06
N ILE A 45 5.87 5.28 4.60
CA ILE A 45 6.09 3.84 4.78
C ILE A 45 6.49 3.13 3.50
N ALA A 46 6.13 3.66 2.34
CA ALA A 46 6.46 3.04 1.06
C ALA A 46 6.30 4.04 -0.07
N TYR A 47 6.70 3.63 -1.27
CA TYR A 47 6.42 4.37 -2.50
C TYR A 47 5.77 3.44 -3.50
N LEU A 48 4.80 3.96 -4.24
CA LEU A 48 4.34 3.34 -5.48
C LEU A 48 5.25 3.88 -6.58
N PRO A 49 5.87 3.03 -7.40
CA PRO A 49 6.79 3.52 -8.43
C PRO A 49 6.08 4.36 -9.47
N ALA A 50 6.81 5.32 -10.04
CA ALA A 50 6.30 6.15 -11.12
C ALA A 50 5.78 5.29 -12.26
N GLY A 51 4.76 5.76 -12.94
CA GLY A 51 4.11 5.04 -14.02
C GLY A 51 2.72 4.57 -13.64
N ARG A 52 2.31 3.46 -14.20
CA ARG A 52 0.97 2.92 -14.00
C ARG A 52 1.01 1.68 -13.11
N GLY A 53 0.05 1.58 -12.25
CA GLY A 53 -0.09 0.42 -11.39
C GLY A 53 -1.35 0.46 -10.56
N ARG A 54 -1.40 -0.44 -9.60
CA ARG A 54 -2.53 -0.56 -8.69
C ARG A 54 -2.05 -1.01 -7.33
N ALA A 55 -2.38 -0.25 -6.31
CA ALA A 55 -2.18 -0.70 -4.95
C ALA A 55 -3.24 -1.75 -4.60
N LEU A 56 -2.86 -2.75 -3.82
CA LEU A 56 -3.73 -3.87 -3.45
C LEU A 56 -3.91 -3.89 -1.93
N PRO A 57 -4.71 -2.97 -1.37
CA PRO A 57 -4.84 -2.83 0.08
C PRO A 57 -5.27 -4.11 0.79
N VAL A 58 -6.14 -4.88 0.16
CA VAL A 58 -6.65 -6.12 0.76
C VAL A 58 -5.53 -7.13 1.07
N LEU A 59 -4.40 -7.03 0.40
CA LEU A 59 -3.24 -7.89 0.62
C LEU A 59 -2.19 -7.26 1.53
N CYS A 60 -2.34 -5.99 1.88
CA CYS A 60 -1.39 -5.28 2.73
C CYS A 60 -1.65 -5.58 4.20
N ARG A 61 -0.59 -5.59 4.98
CA ARG A 61 -0.65 -5.85 6.42
C ARG A 61 0.20 -4.84 7.15
N ILE A 62 -0.24 -4.48 8.34
CA ILE A 62 0.46 -3.51 9.16
C ILE A 62 0.39 -3.91 10.63
N GLU A 63 1.50 -3.68 11.31
CA GLU A 63 1.61 -3.92 12.75
C GLU A 63 2.26 -2.69 13.37
N THR A 64 1.72 -2.23 14.49
CA THR A 64 2.24 -1.06 15.19
C THR A 64 2.67 -1.42 16.60
N THR A 65 3.62 -0.67 17.14
CA THR A 65 4.04 -0.78 18.53
C THR A 65 4.20 0.63 19.08
N GLY A 66 3.48 0.94 20.14
CA GLY A 66 3.55 2.24 20.81
C GLY A 66 2.56 3.27 20.29
N VAL A 67 2.03 3.09 19.11
CA VAL A 67 1.09 4.07 18.53
C VAL A 67 -0.19 4.10 19.33
N ALA A 68 -0.59 5.28 19.75
CA ALA A 68 -1.83 5.47 20.52
C ALA A 68 -2.95 5.93 19.59
N GLY A 69 -4.15 5.38 19.76
CA GLY A 69 -5.31 5.80 19.01
C GLY A 69 -5.41 5.17 17.63
N ASN A 70 -6.08 5.86 16.71
CA ASN A 70 -6.35 5.34 15.37
C ASN A 70 -5.33 5.85 14.38
N PHE A 71 -5.11 5.05 13.31
CA PHE A 71 -4.27 5.46 12.20
C PHE A 71 -5.01 5.25 10.89
N THR A 72 -4.51 5.91 9.84
CA THR A 72 -4.95 5.72 8.45
C THR A 72 -3.73 5.55 7.58
N VAL A 73 -3.94 4.98 6.38
CA VAL A 73 -2.89 4.92 5.37
C VAL A 73 -3.46 5.40 4.05
N GLY A 74 -2.72 6.22 3.38
CA GLY A 74 -3.16 6.77 2.10
C GLY A 74 -2.01 7.21 1.24
N THR A 75 -2.35 7.72 0.05
CA THR A 75 -1.35 8.23 -0.88
C THR A 75 -1.11 9.71 -0.63
N GLY A 76 0.16 10.12 -0.69
CA GLY A 76 0.50 11.54 -0.70
C GLY A 76 0.17 12.18 -2.04
N ALA A 77 0.41 13.48 -2.13
CA ALA A 77 0.17 14.21 -3.36
C ALA A 77 1.13 13.77 -4.46
N TYR A 78 0.64 13.72 -5.70
CA TYR A 78 1.45 13.39 -6.86
C TYR A 78 0.85 14.02 -8.11
N THR A 79 1.60 14.00 -9.20
CA THR A 79 1.12 14.50 -10.49
C THR A 79 0.72 13.33 -11.37
N SER A 80 -0.53 13.35 -11.85
CA SER A 80 -1.00 12.31 -12.76
C SER A 80 -0.24 12.40 -14.09
N ALA A 81 0.06 11.23 -14.66
CA ALA A 81 0.61 11.15 -16.01
C ALA A 81 -0.46 11.39 -17.08
N VAL A 82 -1.72 11.44 -16.71
CA VAL A 82 -2.81 11.81 -17.60
C VAL A 82 -2.95 13.33 -17.55
N PRO A 83 -2.63 14.06 -18.64
CA PRO A 83 -2.56 15.54 -18.59
C PRO A 83 -3.84 16.20 -18.12
N SER A 84 -5.00 15.61 -18.44
CA SER A 84 -6.28 16.20 -18.06
C SER A 84 -6.57 16.09 -16.56
N GLU A 85 -5.86 15.24 -15.83
CA GLU A 85 -6.06 15.06 -14.39
C GLU A 85 -5.18 15.98 -13.56
N GLY A 86 -3.97 16.24 -14.03
CA GLY A 86 -3.04 17.15 -13.36
C GLY A 86 -2.62 16.69 -11.97
N ALA A 87 -2.50 17.66 -11.07
CA ALA A 87 -2.08 17.40 -9.71
C ALA A 87 -3.15 16.64 -8.93
N GLN A 88 -2.75 15.57 -8.25
CA GLN A 88 -3.62 14.79 -7.39
C GLN A 88 -3.33 15.12 -5.95
N ALA A 89 -4.37 15.47 -5.20
CA ALA A 89 -4.23 15.82 -3.79
C ALA A 89 -3.95 14.57 -2.95
N ALA A 90 -3.30 14.77 -1.82
CA ALA A 90 -3.11 13.70 -0.84
C ALA A 90 -4.46 13.24 -0.28
N VAL A 91 -4.61 11.94 -0.10
CA VAL A 91 -5.79 11.35 0.53
C VAL A 91 -5.30 10.46 1.67
N ALA A 92 -5.70 10.79 2.89
CA ALA A 92 -5.13 10.17 4.09
C ALA A 92 -5.58 8.73 4.31
N ASP A 93 -6.70 8.31 3.72
CA ASP A 93 -7.33 7.03 4.06
C ASP A 93 -7.78 6.21 2.85
N ASN A 94 -7.24 6.46 1.68
CA ASN A 94 -7.68 5.72 0.50
C ASN A 94 -7.09 4.31 0.40
N LEU A 95 -6.14 3.96 1.26
CA LEU A 95 -5.57 2.62 1.34
C LEU A 95 -5.99 1.90 2.62
N CYS A 96 -6.15 2.61 3.71
CA CYS A 96 -6.60 2.03 4.97
C CYS A 96 -7.42 3.07 5.71
N LYS A 97 -8.68 2.76 5.97
CA LYS A 97 -9.57 3.61 6.77
C LYS A 97 -9.12 3.60 8.22
N ALA A 98 -9.65 4.51 9.01
CA ALA A 98 -9.28 4.63 10.41
C ALA A 98 -9.37 3.28 11.13
N THR A 99 -8.25 2.86 11.68
CA THR A 99 -8.08 1.57 12.34
C THR A 99 -7.42 1.79 13.69
N ALA A 100 -7.96 1.15 14.72
CA ALA A 100 -7.39 1.27 16.06
C ALA A 100 -6.04 0.54 16.12
N ALA A 101 -5.02 1.25 16.60
CA ALA A 101 -3.72 0.65 16.80
C ALA A 101 -3.76 -0.27 18.02
N ALA A 102 -3.09 -1.42 17.91
CA ALA A 102 -2.95 -2.36 19.00
C ALA A 102 -1.57 -3.00 18.90
N ASP A 103 -0.77 -2.85 19.95
CA ASP A 103 0.61 -3.31 19.95
C ASP A 103 0.72 -4.79 19.59
N GLY A 104 1.58 -5.09 18.62
CA GLY A 104 1.87 -6.46 18.23
C GLY A 104 0.74 -7.16 17.48
N THR A 105 -0.34 -6.46 17.16
CA THR A 105 -1.46 -7.05 16.43
C THR A 105 -1.38 -6.68 14.96
N VAL A 106 -1.36 -7.69 14.10
CA VAL A 106 -1.33 -7.48 12.66
C VAL A 106 -2.73 -7.11 12.18
N LYS A 107 -2.83 -6.00 11.47
CA LYS A 107 -4.09 -5.51 10.89
C LYS A 107 -4.02 -5.55 9.38
N SER A 108 -5.13 -5.87 8.74
CA SER A 108 -5.27 -5.74 7.30
C SER A 108 -5.64 -4.30 6.94
N PHE A 109 -5.17 -3.84 5.80
CA PHE A 109 -5.66 -2.57 5.27
C PHE A 109 -7.15 -2.73 4.91
N SER A 110 -7.91 -1.70 5.18
CA SER A 110 -9.35 -1.68 4.90
C SER A 110 -9.70 -0.83 3.68
N GLY A 111 -8.82 -0.80 2.71
CA GLY A 111 -9.05 -0.09 1.46
C GLY A 111 -9.94 -0.87 0.49
N PRO A 112 -10.12 -0.34 -0.71
CA PRO A 112 -11.02 -0.95 -1.69
C PRO A 112 -10.53 -2.35 -2.10
N VAL A 113 -11.47 -3.28 -2.19
CA VAL A 113 -11.17 -4.67 -2.55
C VAL A 113 -10.57 -4.76 -3.95
N GLU A 114 -11.05 -3.94 -4.86
CA GLU A 114 -10.57 -3.90 -6.24
C GLU A 114 -9.21 -3.23 -6.38
N GLY A 115 -8.70 -2.65 -5.32
CA GLY A 115 -7.45 -1.93 -5.32
C GLY A 115 -7.60 -0.48 -5.75
N LEU A 116 -6.50 0.26 -5.66
CA LEU A 116 -6.43 1.66 -6.00
C LEU A 116 -5.52 1.83 -7.20
N ALA A 117 -6.10 2.13 -8.37
CA ALA A 117 -5.33 2.37 -9.58
C ALA A 117 -4.69 3.75 -9.53
N TYR A 118 -3.50 3.86 -10.11
CA TYR A 118 -2.80 5.14 -10.23
C TYR A 118 -2.02 5.18 -11.55
N HIS A 119 -1.71 6.38 -11.99
CA HIS A 119 -0.83 6.61 -13.13
C HIS A 119 -0.11 7.93 -12.87
N SER A 120 1.15 7.85 -12.53
CA SER A 120 1.89 9.02 -12.02
C SER A 120 3.15 9.32 -12.81
N LEU A 121 3.57 10.58 -12.76
CA LEU A 121 4.83 11.02 -13.36
C LEU A 121 6.02 10.73 -12.42
N GLU A 122 5.77 10.76 -11.11
CA GLU A 122 6.80 10.49 -10.10
C GLU A 122 6.33 9.41 -9.15
N ASP A 123 7.23 8.96 -8.28
CA ASP A 123 6.88 7.99 -7.24
C ASP A 123 5.79 8.58 -6.34
N VAL A 124 4.80 7.76 -6.01
CA VAL A 124 3.68 8.16 -5.16
C VAL A 124 3.99 7.74 -3.73
N PRO A 125 4.08 8.69 -2.80
CA PRO A 125 4.35 8.33 -1.40
C PRO A 125 3.14 7.67 -0.77
N VAL A 126 3.39 6.65 0.04
CA VAL A 126 2.38 5.98 0.86
C VAL A 126 2.62 6.41 2.29
N ILE A 127 1.62 7.04 2.90
CA ILE A 127 1.78 7.74 4.16
C ILE A 127 0.87 7.15 5.22
N PHE A 128 1.48 6.81 6.35
CA PHE A 128 0.78 6.43 7.57
C PHE A 128 0.51 7.71 8.36
N THR A 129 -0.72 7.92 8.76
CA THR A 129 -1.13 9.09 9.54
C THR A 129 -1.73 8.67 10.86
N GLY A 130 -1.24 9.20 11.95
CA GLY A 130 -1.73 8.90 13.27
C GLY A 130 -0.93 9.62 14.35
N PRO A 131 -1.29 9.45 15.62
CA PRO A 131 -0.54 10.04 16.72
C PRO A 131 0.75 9.25 16.95
N ILE A 132 1.86 9.78 16.45
CA ILE A 132 3.16 9.12 16.48
C ILE A 132 4.03 9.79 17.52
N THR A 133 4.65 8.98 18.38
CA THR A 133 5.60 9.44 19.39
C THR A 133 6.97 8.85 19.06
N ALA A 134 8.03 9.57 19.36
CA ALA A 134 9.38 9.07 19.16
C ALA A 134 9.54 7.67 19.79
N GLY A 135 10.10 6.75 19.03
CA GLY A 135 10.26 5.35 19.45
C GLY A 135 9.16 4.42 19.00
N ASP A 136 8.03 4.93 18.52
CA ASP A 136 6.98 4.09 17.95
C ASP A 136 7.48 3.37 16.73
N VAL A 137 7.00 2.13 16.53
CA VAL A 137 7.41 1.30 15.39
C VAL A 137 6.19 0.96 14.55
N VAL A 138 6.32 1.14 13.24
CA VAL A 138 5.31 0.74 12.25
C VAL A 138 5.99 -0.18 11.26
N LYS A 139 5.46 -1.38 11.10
CA LYS A 139 6.03 -2.35 10.17
C LYS A 139 4.94 -3.12 9.45
N GLY A 140 5.27 -3.70 8.33
CA GLY A 140 4.31 -4.48 7.58
C GLY A 140 4.74 -4.81 6.16
N LEU A 141 3.74 -5.17 5.37
CA LEU A 141 3.90 -5.49 3.96
C LEU A 141 2.97 -4.60 3.14
N PHE A 142 3.52 -3.98 2.13
CA PHE A 142 2.74 -3.22 1.16
C PHE A 142 2.78 -3.93 -0.17
N VAL A 143 1.61 -4.25 -0.71
CA VAL A 143 1.46 -5.04 -1.93
C VAL A 143 0.82 -4.20 -3.02
N TYR A 144 1.42 -4.23 -4.19
CA TYR A 144 0.93 -3.49 -5.34
C TYR A 144 1.34 -4.21 -6.63
N ASN A 145 0.71 -3.87 -7.75
CA ASN A 145 1.20 -4.33 -9.04
C ASN A 145 1.59 -3.15 -9.92
N VAL A 146 2.48 -3.43 -10.86
CA VAL A 146 2.91 -2.45 -11.88
C VAL A 146 2.60 -3.03 -13.26
N THR A 147 2.20 -2.17 -14.17
CA THR A 147 1.90 -2.57 -15.55
C THR A 147 2.99 -2.11 -16.50
#